data_19c2d51cb3a8b8a09beef095da3f37e0
#
_entry.id   19c2d51cb3a8b8a09beef095da3f37e0
#
_cell.length_a   1.000
_cell.length_b   1.000
_cell.length_c   1.000
_cell.angle_alpha   90.00
_cell.angle_beta   90.00
_cell.angle_gamma   90.00
#
_symmetry.space_group_name_H-M   'P 1'
#
loop_
_entity.id
_entity.type
_entity.pdbx_description
1 polymer ?
#
loop_
_entity_poly.entity_id
_entity_poly.type
_entity_poly.pdbx_seq_one_letter_code
_entity_poly.pdbx_strand_id
1 'polypeptide(L)'
;MTDLPDPLPVAAGIVSFHPDAALLLDLVATLSRDVGRIYLFNNAPLEPALEAVLADYPALVAITADSNLGVGVGLNFIALAASRDGFERLALFDQDSRPWPGMLPRLGLAFDRLEALRRAPAALAPRLVAPRGRVAGASKPPRYRPRRGCPPDGALTPVDFLPTSGTLFNLRTLRETGMFRADFFIDAIDLEWCFRAWARGQSCWLASDVPMEHTVGTGTIPLGFGLTMPNQRPFRMGTYLRNTLYGFRLAHVPLGWKLKQLLYLPLQCFGFARHHRFRAAAVGPMLRGLRDGLAGRLGVPPDGPPS
;
A
#
# COMPACT_ATOMS: atom_id res chain seq x y z
N MET A 1 31.97 19.98 3.47
CA MET A 1 30.95 18.96 3.76
C MET A 1 30.09 19.54 4.86
N THR A 2 28.93 20.07 4.50
CA THR A 2 27.93 20.52 5.49
C THR A 2 27.40 19.26 6.15
N ASP A 3 27.62 19.13 7.48
CA ASP A 3 26.98 18.10 8.29
C ASP A 3 25.47 18.21 8.11
N LEU A 4 24.89 17.33 7.32
CA LEU A 4 23.45 17.15 7.31
C LEU A 4 23.07 16.62 8.70
N PRO A 5 22.04 17.16 9.35
CA PRO A 5 21.56 16.63 10.61
C PRO A 5 21.20 15.14 10.42
N ASP A 6 21.38 14.37 11.48
CA ASP A 6 20.96 12.97 11.46
C ASP A 6 19.51 12.86 10.99
N PRO A 7 19.18 11.89 10.11
CA PRO A 7 17.83 11.74 9.60
C PRO A 7 16.84 11.54 10.77
N LEU A 8 15.67 12.16 10.66
CA LEU A 8 14.63 12.02 11.68
C LEU A 8 14.31 10.54 11.92
N PRO A 9 14.06 10.14 13.17
CA PRO A 9 13.83 8.75 13.51
C PRO A 9 12.60 8.20 12.76
N VAL A 10 12.82 7.11 12.04
CA VAL A 10 11.81 6.40 11.26
C VAL A 10 11.39 5.15 12.01
N ALA A 11 10.08 4.89 12.09
CA ALA A 11 9.54 3.59 12.47
C ALA A 11 9.13 2.81 11.22
N ALA A 12 9.08 1.48 11.33
CA ALA A 12 8.50 0.62 10.30
C ALA A 12 7.18 0.02 10.78
N GLY A 13 6.27 -0.24 9.85
CA GLY A 13 4.99 -0.88 10.13
C GLY A 13 4.66 -1.97 9.11
N ILE A 14 4.20 -3.11 9.58
CA ILE A 14 3.84 -4.27 8.76
C ILE A 14 2.41 -4.66 9.09
N VAL A 15 1.55 -4.81 8.07
CA VAL A 15 0.23 -5.43 8.22
C VAL A 15 0.30 -6.83 7.68
N SER A 16 -0.09 -7.84 8.49
CA SER A 16 -0.06 -9.24 8.11
C SER A 16 -1.42 -9.94 8.23
N PHE A 17 -1.59 -10.97 7.42
CA PHE A 17 -2.72 -11.91 7.45
C PHE A 17 -2.25 -13.24 6.87
N HIS A 18 -2.13 -14.27 7.71
CA HIS A 18 -1.57 -15.58 7.36
C HIS A 18 -0.26 -15.47 6.57
N PRO A 19 0.79 -14.87 7.15
CA PRO A 19 2.04 -14.61 6.46
C PRO A 19 2.82 -15.90 6.17
N ASP A 20 3.60 -15.90 5.10
CA ASP A 20 4.71 -16.83 4.96
C ASP A 20 5.76 -16.48 6.02
N ALA A 21 6.08 -17.44 6.88
CA ALA A 21 6.97 -17.23 8.03
C ALA A 21 8.38 -16.79 7.58
N ALA A 22 8.93 -17.40 6.54
CA ALA A 22 10.27 -17.09 6.06
C ALA A 22 10.35 -15.66 5.49
N LEU A 23 9.32 -15.25 4.73
CA LEU A 23 9.26 -13.89 4.17
C LEU A 23 9.08 -12.83 5.25
N LEU A 24 8.22 -13.09 6.25
CA LEU A 24 8.01 -12.14 7.35
C LEU A 24 9.26 -12.00 8.22
N LEU A 25 9.94 -13.09 8.53
CA LEU A 25 11.20 -13.06 9.30
C LEU A 25 12.32 -12.33 8.56
N ASP A 26 12.47 -12.56 7.25
CA ASP A 26 13.44 -11.84 6.42
C ASP A 26 13.17 -10.33 6.38
N LEU A 27 11.89 -9.96 6.24
CA LEU A 27 11.46 -8.57 6.30
C LEU A 27 11.78 -7.92 7.66
N VAL A 28 11.41 -8.57 8.78
CA VAL A 28 11.68 -8.06 10.13
C VAL A 28 13.19 -7.95 10.38
N ALA A 29 13.97 -8.98 10.02
CA ALA A 29 15.42 -8.97 10.15
C ALA A 29 16.09 -7.85 9.33
N THR A 30 15.59 -7.58 8.14
CA THR A 30 16.09 -6.49 7.29
C THR A 30 15.74 -5.13 7.88
N LEU A 31 14.49 -4.92 8.29
CA LEU A 31 14.04 -3.66 8.88
C LEU A 31 14.70 -3.34 10.21
N SER A 32 15.00 -4.36 11.03
CA SER A 32 15.69 -4.18 12.33
C SER A 32 17.12 -3.59 12.20
N ARG A 33 17.69 -3.60 11.00
CA ARG A 33 18.98 -2.93 10.71
C ARG A 33 18.84 -1.45 10.41
N ASP A 34 17.64 -1.04 9.94
CA ASP A 34 17.39 0.32 9.47
C ASP A 34 16.62 1.17 10.49
N VAL A 35 15.83 0.53 11.39
CA VAL A 35 14.95 1.25 12.33
C VAL A 35 15.01 0.68 13.74
N GLY A 36 14.82 1.56 14.73
CA GLY A 36 14.77 1.16 16.16
C GLY A 36 13.39 0.65 16.61
N ARG A 37 12.36 0.70 15.77
CA ARG A 37 11.00 0.26 16.13
C ARG A 37 10.26 -0.27 14.91
N ILE A 38 9.67 -1.47 15.07
CA ILE A 38 8.81 -2.12 14.08
C ILE A 38 7.48 -2.44 14.74
N TYR A 39 6.38 -2.02 14.11
CA TYR A 39 5.02 -2.38 14.52
C TYR A 39 4.48 -3.43 13.57
N LEU A 40 4.11 -4.60 14.09
CA LEU A 40 3.49 -5.68 13.33
C LEU A 40 2.02 -5.78 13.75
N PHE A 41 1.11 -5.48 12.85
CA PHE A 41 -0.33 -5.67 13.06
C PHE A 41 -0.79 -6.95 12.37
N ASN A 42 -1.21 -7.94 13.17
CA ASN A 42 -1.66 -9.23 12.67
C ASN A 42 -3.19 -9.26 12.60
N ASN A 43 -3.73 -9.46 11.41
CA ASN A 43 -5.17 -9.64 11.17
C ASN A 43 -5.65 -11.10 11.42
N ALA A 44 -4.77 -11.98 11.87
CA ALA A 44 -5.05 -13.35 12.30
C ALA A 44 -3.97 -13.77 13.31
N PRO A 45 -4.24 -14.74 14.18
CA PRO A 45 -3.21 -15.34 15.02
C PRO A 45 -2.03 -15.85 14.21
N LEU A 46 -0.83 -15.66 14.72
CA LEU A 46 0.38 -16.22 14.13
C LEU A 46 0.55 -17.69 14.58
N GLU A 47 1.27 -18.47 13.78
CA GLU A 47 1.73 -19.79 14.20
C GLU A 47 2.63 -19.64 15.45
N PRO A 48 2.46 -20.44 16.51
CA PRO A 48 3.21 -20.29 17.77
C PRO A 48 4.74 -20.30 17.59
N ALA A 49 5.23 -21.09 16.66
CA ALA A 49 6.68 -21.14 16.35
C ALA A 49 7.19 -19.82 15.74
N LEU A 50 6.38 -19.19 14.88
CA LEU A 50 6.71 -17.88 14.29
C LEU A 50 6.65 -16.77 15.36
N GLU A 51 5.63 -16.80 16.21
CA GLU A 51 5.46 -15.84 17.30
C GLU A 51 6.64 -15.89 18.27
N ALA A 52 7.10 -17.10 18.64
CA ALA A 52 8.26 -17.28 19.49
C ALA A 52 9.55 -16.68 18.89
N VAL A 53 9.81 -16.89 17.59
CA VAL A 53 10.96 -16.30 16.92
C VAL A 53 10.86 -14.78 16.81
N LEU A 54 9.66 -14.25 16.56
CA LEU A 54 9.45 -12.79 16.47
C LEU A 54 9.64 -12.11 17.83
N ALA A 55 9.38 -12.80 18.94
CA ALA A 55 9.63 -12.28 20.30
C ALA A 55 11.10 -11.99 20.59
N ASP A 56 12.04 -12.61 19.86
CA ASP A 56 13.48 -12.36 19.99
C ASP A 56 13.94 -11.02 19.38
N TYR A 57 13.04 -10.30 18.67
CA TYR A 57 13.35 -9.00 18.09
C TYR A 57 12.93 -7.86 19.04
N PRO A 58 13.87 -7.22 19.78
CA PRO A 58 13.52 -6.20 20.80
C PRO A 58 12.90 -4.93 20.21
N ALA A 59 13.15 -4.67 18.91
CA ALA A 59 12.57 -3.54 18.20
C ALA A 59 11.12 -3.79 17.76
N LEU A 60 10.63 -5.05 17.79
CA LEU A 60 9.32 -5.44 17.31
C LEU A 60 8.24 -5.28 18.39
N VAL A 61 7.14 -4.65 18.02
CA VAL A 61 5.90 -4.61 18.79
C VAL A 61 4.80 -5.26 17.96
N ALA A 62 4.35 -6.44 18.39
CA ALA A 62 3.26 -7.16 17.74
C ALA A 62 1.91 -6.78 18.36
N ILE A 63 0.91 -6.58 17.51
CA ILE A 63 -0.49 -6.34 17.86
C ILE A 63 -1.31 -7.34 17.07
N THR A 64 -2.04 -8.23 17.75
CA THR A 64 -2.88 -9.24 17.09
C THR A 64 -4.34 -8.91 17.31
N ALA A 65 -5.12 -8.89 16.23
CA ALA A 65 -6.55 -8.70 16.26
C ALA A 65 -7.27 -10.06 16.40
N ASP A 66 -8.42 -10.06 17.09
CA ASP A 66 -9.25 -11.26 17.27
C ASP A 66 -9.88 -11.74 15.95
N SER A 67 -9.95 -10.87 14.96
CA SER A 67 -10.50 -11.16 13.64
C SER A 67 -9.85 -10.27 12.58
N ASN A 68 -10.04 -10.61 11.29
CA ASN A 68 -9.54 -9.77 10.22
C ASN A 68 -10.31 -8.47 10.09
N LEU A 69 -9.70 -7.38 10.53
CA LEU A 69 -10.23 -6.01 10.48
C LEU A 69 -9.91 -5.29 9.15
N GLY A 70 -9.10 -5.91 8.31
CA GLY A 70 -8.63 -5.35 7.04
C GLY A 70 -7.37 -4.50 7.14
N VAL A 71 -6.80 -4.21 5.97
CA VAL A 71 -5.51 -3.50 5.87
C VAL A 71 -5.62 -2.08 6.40
N GLY A 72 -6.70 -1.35 6.08
CA GLY A 72 -6.87 0.04 6.50
C GLY A 72 -6.91 0.24 8.02
N VAL A 73 -7.50 -0.70 8.76
CA VAL A 73 -7.49 -0.69 10.22
C VAL A 73 -6.08 -0.91 10.74
N GLY A 74 -5.38 -1.95 10.24
CA GLY A 74 -3.99 -2.25 10.65
C GLY A 74 -3.04 -1.07 10.43
N LEU A 75 -3.10 -0.44 9.25
CA LEU A 75 -2.29 0.75 8.93
C LEU A 75 -2.55 1.89 9.92
N ASN A 76 -3.81 2.11 10.29
CA ASN A 76 -4.19 3.17 11.23
C ASN A 76 -3.70 2.87 12.65
N PHE A 77 -3.82 1.63 13.13
CA PHE A 77 -3.29 1.23 14.44
C PHE A 77 -1.77 1.44 14.52
N ILE A 78 -1.04 1.01 13.49
CA ILE A 78 0.40 1.21 13.37
C ILE A 78 0.75 2.69 13.41
N ALA A 79 0.08 3.53 12.61
CA ALA A 79 0.35 4.95 12.54
C ALA A 79 0.06 5.67 13.87
N LEU A 80 -1.00 5.27 14.59
CA LEU A 80 -1.32 5.80 15.91
C LEU A 80 -0.28 5.37 16.95
N ALA A 81 0.14 4.10 16.95
CA ALA A 81 1.17 3.59 17.86
C ALA A 81 2.50 4.31 17.63
N ALA A 82 2.96 4.43 16.38
CA ALA A 82 4.17 5.15 16.04
C ALA A 82 4.10 6.64 16.45
N SER A 83 2.95 7.30 16.22
CA SER A 83 2.74 8.69 16.64
C SER A 83 2.76 8.86 18.16
N ARG A 84 2.16 7.91 18.91
CA ARG A 84 2.17 7.91 20.39
C ARG A 84 3.58 7.76 20.94
N ASP A 85 4.39 6.94 20.29
CA ASP A 85 5.77 6.67 20.69
C ASP A 85 6.75 7.78 20.20
N GLY A 86 6.23 8.87 19.63
CA GLY A 86 6.99 10.07 19.27
C GLY A 86 7.69 10.05 17.91
N PHE A 87 7.40 9.06 17.07
CA PHE A 87 7.95 9.05 15.71
C PHE A 87 7.29 10.11 14.83
N GLU A 88 8.09 10.74 13.98
CA GLU A 88 7.61 11.72 12.98
C GLU A 88 7.39 11.09 11.60
N ARG A 89 8.07 9.95 11.34
CA ARG A 89 8.00 9.24 10.06
C ARG A 89 7.75 7.76 10.26
N LEU A 90 6.96 7.19 9.35
CA LEU A 90 6.58 5.78 9.36
C LEU A 90 6.68 5.20 7.96
N ALA A 91 7.50 4.17 7.79
CA ALA A 91 7.55 3.36 6.58
C ALA A 91 6.60 2.18 6.71
N LEU A 92 5.69 1.99 5.74
CA LEU A 92 4.70 0.92 5.76
C LEU A 92 5.05 -0.17 4.76
N PHE A 93 4.80 -1.43 5.14
CA PHE A 93 5.14 -2.60 4.32
C PHE A 93 4.01 -3.63 4.31
N ASP A 94 3.88 -4.31 3.18
CA ASP A 94 3.16 -5.56 3.10
C ASP A 94 4.04 -6.69 3.64
N GLN A 95 3.44 -7.77 4.16
CA GLN A 95 4.13 -8.89 4.80
C GLN A 95 5.13 -9.64 3.92
N ASP A 96 5.06 -9.47 2.61
CA ASP A 96 5.90 -10.08 1.58
C ASP A 96 6.83 -9.09 0.86
N SER A 97 6.99 -7.89 1.42
CA SER A 97 7.89 -6.86 0.91
C SER A 97 9.36 -7.24 1.10
N ARG A 98 10.21 -6.83 0.17
CA ARG A 98 11.65 -7.14 0.19
C ARG A 98 12.49 -5.86 0.07
N PRO A 99 12.56 -5.05 1.15
CA PRO A 99 13.52 -3.95 1.21
C PRO A 99 14.94 -4.50 1.28
N TRP A 100 15.91 -3.70 0.87
CA TRP A 100 17.32 -4.00 1.11
C TRP A 100 17.83 -3.20 2.32
N PRO A 101 18.85 -3.69 3.05
CA PRO A 101 19.43 -2.97 4.20
C PRO A 101 19.96 -1.59 3.80
N GLY A 102 19.58 -0.53 4.53
CA GLY A 102 19.93 0.84 4.22
C GLY A 102 18.95 1.58 3.31
N MET A 103 17.84 0.93 2.90
CA MET A 103 16.81 1.56 2.08
C MET A 103 16.13 2.72 2.81
N LEU A 104 15.73 2.52 4.06
CA LEU A 104 14.99 3.52 4.83
C LEU A 104 15.83 4.75 5.17
N PRO A 105 17.11 4.67 5.61
CA PRO A 105 17.97 5.82 5.73
C PRO A 105 18.07 6.63 4.44
N ARG A 106 18.18 5.96 3.29
CA ARG A 106 18.25 6.65 1.99
C ARG A 106 16.96 7.36 1.62
N LEU A 107 15.81 6.74 1.88
CA LEU A 107 14.50 7.40 1.73
C LEU A 107 14.34 8.58 2.70
N GLY A 108 14.84 8.46 3.94
CA GLY A 108 14.84 9.53 4.93
C GLY A 108 15.57 10.78 4.42
N LEU A 109 16.80 10.63 3.95
CA LEU A 109 17.58 11.73 3.36
C LEU A 109 16.89 12.38 2.15
N ALA A 110 16.27 11.56 1.29
CA ALA A 110 15.50 12.08 0.14
C ALA A 110 14.25 12.84 0.60
N PHE A 111 13.60 12.39 1.67
CA PHE A 111 12.45 13.07 2.27
C PHE A 111 12.87 14.43 2.88
N ASP A 112 13.98 14.47 3.63
CA ASP A 112 14.56 15.73 4.19
C ASP A 112 14.83 16.74 3.09
N ARG A 113 15.38 16.31 1.96
CA ARG A 113 15.61 17.15 0.79
C ARG A 113 14.31 17.77 0.26
N LEU A 114 13.22 17.00 0.17
CA LEU A 114 11.93 17.52 -0.27
C LEU A 114 11.36 18.54 0.71
N GLU A 115 11.52 18.32 2.02
CA GLU A 115 11.11 19.30 3.06
C GLU A 115 11.93 20.58 2.98
N ALA A 116 13.24 20.48 2.84
CA ALA A 116 14.13 21.64 2.67
C ALA A 116 13.76 22.46 1.42
N LEU A 117 13.33 21.81 0.34
CA LEU A 117 12.81 22.43 -0.87
C LEU A 117 11.36 22.92 -0.75
N ARG A 118 10.75 22.84 0.44
CA ARG A 118 9.36 23.24 0.73
C ARG A 118 8.35 22.58 -0.22
N ARG A 119 8.57 21.30 -0.59
CA ARG A 119 7.69 20.55 -1.46
C ARG A 119 6.48 19.96 -0.75
N ALA A 120 6.32 20.19 0.56
CA ALA A 120 5.25 19.66 1.41
C ALA A 120 5.04 18.13 1.21
N PRO A 121 6.10 17.29 1.36
CA PRO A 121 5.97 15.87 1.12
C PRO A 121 5.11 15.21 2.19
N ALA A 122 4.07 14.51 1.77
CA ALA A 122 3.24 13.67 2.62
C ALA A 122 3.75 12.23 2.63
N ALA A 123 4.24 11.77 1.49
CA ALA A 123 4.71 10.41 1.29
C ALA A 123 5.79 10.32 0.21
N LEU A 124 6.74 9.41 0.41
CA LEU A 124 7.83 9.10 -0.52
C LEU A 124 7.98 7.58 -0.65
N ALA A 125 7.82 7.05 -1.86
CA ALA A 125 7.96 5.63 -2.13
C ALA A 125 9.28 5.28 -2.84
N PRO A 126 9.83 4.09 -2.62
CA PRO A 126 10.85 3.52 -3.48
C PRO A 126 10.25 3.14 -4.84
N ARG A 127 11.09 2.98 -5.84
CA ARG A 127 10.69 2.44 -7.14
C ARG A 127 10.54 0.92 -7.05
N LEU A 128 9.33 0.41 -7.13
CA LEU A 128 9.09 -1.03 -7.14
C LEU A 128 9.67 -1.67 -8.40
N VAL A 129 10.39 -2.77 -8.23
CA VAL A 129 10.99 -3.57 -9.29
C VAL A 129 10.57 -5.04 -9.14
N ALA A 130 10.53 -5.77 -10.24
CA ALA A 130 10.30 -7.20 -10.17
C ALA A 130 11.48 -7.90 -9.46
N PRO A 131 11.23 -8.92 -8.63
CA PRO A 131 12.28 -9.68 -7.99
C PRO A 131 13.29 -10.26 -9.00
N ARG A 132 14.56 -10.32 -8.60
CA ARG A 132 15.61 -11.00 -9.36
C ARG A 132 15.31 -12.50 -9.37
N GLY A 133 15.05 -13.05 -10.55
CA GLY A 133 14.52 -14.39 -10.72
C GLY A 133 13.03 -14.31 -11.05
N ARG A 134 12.70 -14.62 -12.31
CA ARG A 134 11.31 -14.56 -12.80
C ARG A 134 10.42 -15.48 -11.96
N VAL A 135 9.60 -14.91 -11.11
CA VAL A 135 8.41 -15.61 -10.64
C VAL A 135 7.46 -15.67 -11.84
N ALA A 136 7.26 -16.86 -12.39
CA ALA A 136 6.38 -17.04 -13.53
C ALA A 136 4.98 -16.50 -13.20
N GLY A 137 4.51 -15.56 -14.02
CA GLY A 137 3.18 -14.97 -13.86
C GLY A 137 3.08 -13.73 -12.98
N ALA A 138 4.14 -13.25 -12.32
CA ALA A 138 4.09 -12.03 -11.53
C ALA A 138 3.69 -10.82 -12.39
N SER A 139 2.82 -9.98 -11.85
CA SER A 139 2.43 -8.72 -12.48
C SER A 139 3.61 -7.76 -12.55
N LYS A 140 3.65 -6.96 -13.61
CA LYS A 140 4.67 -5.89 -13.72
C LYS A 140 4.41 -4.83 -12.65
N PRO A 141 5.47 -4.26 -12.05
CA PRO A 141 5.33 -3.12 -11.15
C PRO A 141 4.57 -1.97 -11.82
N PRO A 142 3.84 -1.17 -11.04
CA PRO A 142 3.09 -0.04 -11.58
C PRO A 142 4.02 0.96 -12.27
N ARG A 143 3.55 1.52 -13.39
CA ARG A 143 4.23 2.62 -14.07
C ARG A 143 3.68 3.94 -13.58
N TYR A 144 4.51 4.73 -12.94
CA TYR A 144 4.15 6.05 -12.47
C TYR A 144 4.33 7.08 -13.58
N ARG A 145 3.40 8.03 -13.65
CA ARG A 145 3.53 9.21 -14.51
C ARG A 145 3.79 10.42 -13.63
N PRO A 146 4.73 11.30 -14.03
CA PRO A 146 4.94 12.57 -13.33
C PRO A 146 3.64 13.37 -13.25
N ARG A 147 3.38 13.93 -12.05
CA ARG A 147 2.22 14.77 -11.85
C ARG A 147 2.41 16.11 -12.56
N ARG A 148 1.40 16.53 -13.31
CA ARG A 148 1.42 17.83 -14.02
C ARG A 148 1.44 18.97 -13.00
N GLY A 149 2.19 20.04 -13.33
CA GLY A 149 2.27 21.23 -12.50
C GLY A 149 3.18 21.14 -11.27
N CYS A 150 3.85 19.99 -11.07
CA CYS A 150 4.84 19.82 -10.03
C CYS A 150 6.13 19.25 -10.67
N PRO A 151 7.21 20.03 -10.79
CA PRO A 151 8.43 19.58 -11.46
C PRO A 151 9.17 18.53 -10.61
N PRO A 152 9.83 17.54 -11.25
CA PRO A 152 10.74 16.61 -10.59
C PRO A 152 11.95 17.34 -9.98
N ASP A 153 12.63 16.67 -9.04
CA ASP A 153 13.91 17.10 -8.51
C ASP A 153 14.92 15.93 -8.58
N GLY A 154 15.73 15.91 -9.61
CA GLY A 154 16.64 14.81 -9.88
C GLY A 154 15.91 13.47 -10.02
N ALA A 155 16.25 12.51 -9.15
CA ALA A 155 15.60 11.20 -9.11
C ALA A 155 14.22 11.20 -8.40
N LEU A 156 13.80 12.34 -7.81
CA LEU A 156 12.54 12.47 -7.11
C LEU A 156 11.46 12.96 -8.06
N THR A 157 10.44 12.14 -8.27
CA THR A 157 9.35 12.42 -9.21
C THR A 157 8.02 12.54 -8.46
N PRO A 158 7.29 13.67 -8.57
CA PRO A 158 5.96 13.78 -8.00
C PRO A 158 4.98 12.93 -8.78
N VAL A 159 4.15 12.16 -8.08
CA VAL A 159 3.21 11.20 -8.68
C VAL A 159 1.82 11.31 -8.07
N ASP A 160 0.79 10.90 -8.81
CA ASP A 160 -0.60 11.01 -8.35
C ASP A 160 -0.91 10.09 -7.16
N PHE A 161 -0.29 8.92 -7.12
CA PHE A 161 -0.47 7.95 -6.04
C PHE A 161 0.77 7.06 -5.89
N LEU A 162 0.88 6.42 -4.73
CA LEU A 162 1.94 5.50 -4.33
C LEU A 162 1.31 4.23 -3.75
N PRO A 163 1.95 3.06 -3.87
CA PRO A 163 1.56 1.89 -3.09
C PRO A 163 1.93 2.09 -1.63
N THR A 164 1.27 1.41 -0.71
CA THR A 164 1.64 1.46 0.70
C THR A 164 3.01 0.82 0.95
N SER A 165 3.27 -0.29 0.27
CA SER A 165 4.48 -1.10 0.49
C SER A 165 5.77 -0.34 0.18
N GLY A 166 6.64 -0.20 1.20
CA GLY A 166 7.91 0.51 1.16
C GLY A 166 7.78 2.04 1.26
N THR A 167 6.57 2.58 1.35
CA THR A 167 6.35 4.03 1.35
C THR A 167 6.58 4.63 2.74
N LEU A 168 7.41 5.67 2.78
CA LEU A 168 7.68 6.51 3.95
C LEU A 168 6.65 7.64 4.02
N PHE A 169 5.90 7.70 5.12
CA PHE A 169 4.88 8.72 5.40
C PHE A 169 5.35 9.70 6.48
N ASN A 170 5.01 10.97 6.32
CA ASN A 170 5.07 11.94 7.41
C ASN A 170 3.81 11.78 8.28
N LEU A 171 3.99 11.40 9.55
CA LEU A 171 2.90 11.09 10.47
C LEU A 171 2.06 12.32 10.85
N ARG A 172 2.68 13.51 10.89
CA ARG A 172 1.94 14.77 11.08
C ARG A 172 1.01 15.01 9.90
N THR A 173 1.53 14.92 8.68
CA THR A 173 0.74 15.09 7.46
C THR A 173 -0.34 14.02 7.32
N LEU A 174 -0.04 12.78 7.74
CA LEU A 174 -1.03 11.70 7.75
C LEU A 174 -2.23 12.04 8.64
N ARG A 175 -2.00 12.60 9.84
CA ARG A 175 -3.07 13.04 10.75
C ARG A 175 -3.85 14.25 10.20
N GLU A 176 -3.14 15.25 9.67
CA GLU A 176 -3.75 16.45 9.08
C GLU A 176 -4.59 16.14 7.83
N THR A 177 -4.11 15.23 6.98
CA THR A 177 -4.82 14.73 5.81
C THR A 177 -6.01 13.84 6.19
N GLY A 178 -5.96 13.25 7.37
CA GLY A 178 -6.84 12.19 7.85
C GLY A 178 -6.25 10.82 7.56
N MET A 179 -6.52 9.91 8.48
CA MET A 179 -6.02 8.53 8.47
C MET A 179 -6.50 7.75 7.21
N PHE A 180 -5.96 6.56 7.01
CA PHE A 180 -6.40 5.69 5.92
C PHE A 180 -7.87 5.29 6.04
N ARG A 181 -8.54 5.06 4.91
CA ARG A 181 -9.94 4.61 4.87
C ARG A 181 -10.06 3.17 5.39
N ALA A 182 -10.32 3.03 6.69
CA ALA A 182 -10.53 1.71 7.32
C ALA A 182 -11.75 0.98 6.76
N ASP A 183 -12.80 1.72 6.39
CA ASP A 183 -14.01 1.21 5.78
C ASP A 183 -13.84 0.66 4.36
N PHE A 184 -12.70 0.90 3.72
CA PHE A 184 -12.33 0.24 2.46
C PHE A 184 -11.89 -1.21 2.65
N PHE A 185 -11.50 -1.61 3.85
CA PHE A 185 -11.02 -2.93 4.21
C PHE A 185 -9.69 -3.30 3.52
N ILE A 186 -9.68 -3.40 2.19
CA ILE A 186 -8.52 -3.67 1.32
C ILE A 186 -8.76 -3.07 -0.06
N ASP A 187 -7.71 -2.81 -0.81
CA ASP A 187 -7.68 -2.23 -2.16
C ASP A 187 -8.12 -0.74 -2.23
N ALA A 188 -7.41 0.04 -3.00
CA ALA A 188 -7.58 1.48 -3.24
C ALA A 188 -7.43 2.40 -2.00
N ILE A 189 -6.94 1.89 -0.86
CA ILE A 189 -6.72 2.65 0.37
C ILE A 189 -5.61 3.69 0.18
N ASP A 190 -4.50 3.25 -0.38
CA ASP A 190 -3.33 4.05 -0.72
C ASP A 190 -3.62 5.10 -1.79
N LEU A 191 -4.29 4.69 -2.84
CA LEU A 191 -4.69 5.55 -3.94
C LEU A 191 -5.63 6.67 -3.48
N GLU A 192 -6.66 6.34 -2.68
CA GLU A 192 -7.59 7.32 -2.13
C GLU A 192 -6.87 8.32 -1.23
N TRP A 193 -6.01 7.83 -0.34
CA TRP A 193 -5.27 8.68 0.58
C TRP A 193 -4.33 9.65 -0.16
N CYS A 194 -3.61 9.19 -1.17
CA CYS A 194 -2.75 10.05 -1.98
C CYS A 194 -3.55 11.15 -2.71
N PHE A 195 -4.70 10.84 -3.28
CA PHE A 195 -5.55 11.86 -3.90
C PHE A 195 -6.05 12.89 -2.88
N ARG A 196 -6.37 12.45 -1.68
CA ARG A 196 -6.79 13.32 -0.58
C ARG A 196 -5.65 14.21 -0.10
N ALA A 197 -4.42 13.70 0.00
CA ALA A 197 -3.23 14.47 0.32
C ALA A 197 -3.00 15.58 -0.72
N TRP A 198 -3.05 15.24 -2.01
CA TRP A 198 -2.93 16.22 -3.09
C TRP A 198 -4.02 17.30 -3.04
N ALA A 199 -5.26 16.94 -2.75
CA ALA A 199 -6.36 17.88 -2.63
C ALA A 199 -6.19 18.85 -1.45
N ARG A 200 -5.34 18.51 -0.47
CA ARG A 200 -4.99 19.32 0.68
C ARG A 200 -3.65 20.08 0.54
N GLY A 201 -3.10 20.11 -0.68
CA GLY A 201 -1.86 20.81 -0.96
C GLY A 201 -0.60 20.06 -0.53
N GLN A 202 -0.73 18.80 -0.12
CA GLN A 202 0.40 17.92 0.20
C GLN A 202 0.84 17.15 -1.04
N SER A 203 2.06 16.60 -1.05
CA SER A 203 2.62 15.96 -2.23
C SER A 203 3.10 14.52 -2.00
N CYS A 204 2.97 13.69 -3.04
CA CYS A 204 3.43 12.30 -3.04
C CYS A 204 4.56 12.13 -4.05
N TRP A 205 5.65 11.48 -3.66
CA TRP A 205 6.88 11.41 -4.43
C TRP A 205 7.38 9.99 -4.61
N LEU A 206 8.03 9.74 -5.74
CA LEU A 206 8.73 8.49 -6.06
C LEU A 206 10.23 8.74 -6.11
N ALA A 207 11.01 7.96 -5.36
CA ALA A 207 12.48 7.93 -5.46
C ALA A 207 12.90 6.90 -6.51
N SER A 208 13.20 7.35 -7.73
CA SER A 208 13.50 6.46 -8.88
C SER A 208 14.82 5.72 -8.72
N ASP A 209 15.75 6.25 -7.94
CA ASP A 209 17.07 5.71 -7.65
C ASP A 209 17.10 4.79 -6.42
N VAL A 210 15.97 4.62 -5.72
CA VAL A 210 15.81 3.71 -4.60
C VAL A 210 14.88 2.55 -5.04
N PRO A 211 15.40 1.46 -5.62
CA PRO A 211 14.58 0.31 -6.00
C PRO A 211 14.19 -0.53 -4.78
N MET A 212 13.02 -1.13 -4.79
CA MET A 212 12.59 -2.17 -3.84
C MET A 212 11.97 -3.34 -4.61
N GLU A 213 12.39 -4.57 -4.31
CA GLU A 213 11.77 -5.75 -4.90
C GLU A 213 10.38 -5.96 -4.30
N HIS A 214 9.39 -6.12 -5.17
CA HIS A 214 8.01 -6.38 -4.76
C HIS A 214 7.28 -7.24 -5.78
N THR A 215 6.55 -8.24 -5.28
CA THR A 215 5.73 -9.14 -6.12
C THR A 215 4.30 -8.64 -6.13
N VAL A 216 3.79 -8.22 -7.29
CA VAL A 216 2.38 -7.78 -7.42
C VAL A 216 1.53 -8.93 -7.93
N GLY A 217 0.76 -9.54 -7.04
CA GLY A 217 -0.20 -10.60 -7.37
C GLY A 217 0.43 -11.91 -7.87
N THR A 218 -0.40 -12.92 -8.09
CA THR A 218 0.01 -14.27 -8.51
C THR A 218 -0.02 -14.50 -10.03
N GLY A 219 -0.33 -13.48 -10.81
CA GLY A 219 -0.43 -13.56 -12.26
C GLY A 219 -1.10 -12.34 -12.88
N THR A 220 -1.22 -12.35 -14.21
CA THR A 220 -1.90 -11.30 -14.98
C THR A 220 -3.00 -11.87 -15.86
N ILE A 221 -4.12 -11.16 -15.92
CA ILE A 221 -5.22 -11.42 -16.84
C ILE A 221 -5.10 -10.47 -18.03
N PRO A 222 -5.00 -10.96 -19.27
CA PRO A 222 -5.02 -10.12 -20.45
C PRO A 222 -6.43 -9.59 -20.70
N LEU A 223 -6.53 -8.27 -20.94
CA LEU A 223 -7.79 -7.57 -21.23
C LEU A 223 -7.97 -7.25 -22.72
N GLY A 224 -7.00 -7.56 -23.56
CA GLY A 224 -6.93 -7.14 -24.96
C GLY A 224 -6.20 -5.81 -25.15
N PHE A 225 -5.84 -5.48 -26.38
CA PHE A 225 -5.14 -4.24 -26.77
C PHE A 225 -3.87 -3.95 -25.96
N GLY A 226 -3.14 -5.00 -25.52
CA GLY A 226 -1.94 -4.86 -24.69
C GLY A 226 -2.20 -4.49 -23.23
N LEU A 227 -3.48 -4.37 -22.83
CA LEU A 227 -3.88 -4.12 -21.45
C LEU A 227 -3.90 -5.40 -20.63
N THR A 228 -3.51 -5.29 -19.38
CA THR A 228 -3.51 -6.40 -18.41
C THR A 228 -4.02 -5.91 -17.05
N MET A 229 -4.55 -6.81 -16.25
CA MET A 229 -4.85 -6.58 -14.84
C MET A 229 -4.22 -7.68 -13.97
N PRO A 230 -3.93 -7.43 -12.69
CA PRO A 230 -3.50 -8.47 -11.77
C PRO A 230 -4.59 -9.56 -11.63
N ASN A 231 -4.17 -10.83 -11.61
CA ASN A 231 -5.06 -11.91 -11.20
C ASN A 231 -5.12 -11.89 -9.66
N GLN A 232 -6.31 -11.68 -9.13
CA GLN A 232 -6.57 -11.59 -7.70
C GLN A 232 -7.72 -12.50 -7.29
N ARG A 233 -7.81 -12.80 -5.98
CA ARG A 233 -8.91 -13.60 -5.44
C ARG A 233 -10.26 -12.92 -5.70
N PRO A 234 -11.35 -13.67 -5.96
CA PRO A 234 -12.66 -13.10 -6.31
C PRO A 234 -13.19 -12.06 -5.32
N PHE A 235 -13.01 -12.27 -4.01
CA PHE A 235 -13.44 -11.31 -3.00
C PHE A 235 -12.70 -9.96 -3.14
N ARG A 236 -11.39 -9.98 -3.45
CA ARG A 236 -10.61 -8.76 -3.69
C ARG A 236 -11.08 -8.02 -4.94
N MET A 237 -11.44 -8.76 -6.00
CA MET A 237 -12.06 -8.12 -7.18
C MET A 237 -13.34 -7.39 -6.80
N GLY A 238 -14.19 -8.01 -5.96
CA GLY A 238 -15.40 -7.38 -5.42
C GLY A 238 -15.09 -6.10 -4.62
N THR A 239 -14.13 -6.18 -3.70
CA THR A 239 -13.70 -5.05 -2.86
C THR A 239 -13.11 -3.91 -3.70
N TYR A 240 -12.25 -4.24 -4.66
CA TYR A 240 -11.68 -3.27 -5.60
C TYR A 240 -12.77 -2.52 -6.39
N LEU A 241 -13.75 -3.23 -6.93
CA LEU A 241 -14.87 -2.62 -7.66
C LEU A 241 -15.72 -1.74 -6.75
N ARG A 242 -16.04 -2.22 -5.55
CA ARG A 242 -16.78 -1.47 -4.54
C ARG A 242 -16.10 -0.14 -4.21
N ASN A 243 -14.83 -0.21 -3.85
CA ASN A 243 -14.07 0.97 -3.42
C ASN A 243 -13.83 1.94 -4.59
N THR A 244 -13.59 1.43 -5.80
CA THR A 244 -13.43 2.25 -7.01
C THR A 244 -14.72 3.00 -7.33
N LEU A 245 -15.88 2.33 -7.32
CA LEU A 245 -17.19 2.97 -7.56
C LEU A 245 -17.52 3.98 -6.45
N TYR A 246 -17.25 3.64 -5.20
CA TYR A 246 -17.41 4.60 -4.10
C TYR A 246 -16.53 5.84 -4.31
N GLY A 247 -15.31 5.66 -4.84
CA GLY A 247 -14.39 6.75 -5.17
C GLY A 247 -15.00 7.82 -6.11
N PHE A 248 -15.99 7.48 -6.93
CA PHE A 248 -16.70 8.46 -7.77
C PHE A 248 -17.46 9.52 -6.96
N ARG A 249 -17.84 9.20 -5.71
CA ARG A 249 -18.53 10.12 -4.79
C ARG A 249 -17.59 11.07 -4.07
N LEU A 250 -16.28 10.76 -4.04
CA LEU A 250 -15.29 11.52 -3.31
C LEU A 250 -14.82 12.72 -4.13
N ALA A 251 -14.98 13.94 -3.59
CA ALA A 251 -14.65 15.17 -4.29
C ALA A 251 -13.14 15.30 -4.61
N HIS A 252 -12.28 14.77 -3.74
CA HIS A 252 -10.82 14.81 -3.91
C HIS A 252 -10.28 13.82 -4.95
N VAL A 253 -11.08 12.86 -5.39
CA VAL A 253 -10.68 11.93 -6.47
C VAL A 253 -10.76 12.66 -7.81
N PRO A 254 -9.66 12.75 -8.59
CA PRO A 254 -9.60 13.54 -9.81
C PRO A 254 -10.59 13.06 -10.89
N LEU A 255 -11.25 14.03 -11.57
CA LEU A 255 -12.21 13.71 -12.62
C LEU A 255 -11.60 12.86 -13.74
N GLY A 256 -10.36 13.16 -14.15
CA GLY A 256 -9.66 12.37 -15.17
C GLY A 256 -9.46 10.91 -14.77
N TRP A 257 -9.24 10.64 -13.46
CA TRP A 257 -9.19 9.28 -12.95
C TRP A 257 -10.57 8.61 -13.00
N LYS A 258 -11.62 9.32 -12.57
CA LYS A 258 -13.01 8.82 -12.63
C LYS A 258 -13.41 8.43 -14.07
N LEU A 259 -13.16 9.32 -15.03
CA LEU A 259 -13.46 9.06 -16.45
C LEU A 259 -12.67 7.84 -16.98
N LYS A 260 -11.39 7.73 -16.63
CA LYS A 260 -10.59 6.56 -17.00
C LYS A 260 -11.19 5.27 -16.40
N GLN A 261 -11.60 5.28 -15.13
CA GLN A 261 -12.21 4.10 -14.51
C GLN A 261 -13.56 3.74 -15.12
N LEU A 262 -14.36 4.73 -15.51
CA LEU A 262 -15.63 4.48 -16.18
C LEU A 262 -15.46 3.63 -17.46
N LEU A 263 -14.38 3.85 -18.20
CA LEU A 263 -14.05 3.07 -19.40
C LEU A 263 -13.35 1.74 -19.05
N TYR A 264 -12.55 1.71 -18.00
CA TYR A 264 -11.70 0.57 -17.70
C TYR A 264 -12.40 -0.51 -16.87
N LEU A 265 -13.32 -0.13 -15.96
CA LEU A 265 -14.02 -1.09 -15.10
C LEU A 265 -14.83 -2.14 -15.88
N PRO A 266 -15.62 -1.79 -16.91
CA PRO A 266 -16.34 -2.81 -17.69
C PRO A 266 -15.39 -3.83 -18.34
N LEU A 267 -14.26 -3.34 -18.85
CA LEU A 267 -13.24 -4.21 -19.47
C LEU A 267 -12.60 -5.15 -18.45
N GLN A 268 -12.32 -4.64 -17.24
CA GLN A 268 -11.79 -5.46 -16.14
C GLN A 268 -12.82 -6.50 -15.67
N CYS A 269 -14.08 -6.12 -15.49
CA CYS A 269 -15.17 -7.04 -15.13
C CYS A 269 -15.32 -8.16 -16.15
N PHE A 270 -15.36 -7.82 -17.43
CA PHE A 270 -15.49 -8.82 -18.49
C PHE A 270 -14.25 -9.73 -18.55
N GLY A 271 -13.03 -9.15 -18.52
CA GLY A 271 -11.79 -9.92 -18.56
C GLY A 271 -11.66 -10.89 -17.37
N PHE A 272 -12.00 -10.42 -16.16
CA PHE A 272 -12.01 -11.24 -14.96
C PHE A 272 -13.03 -12.37 -15.04
N ALA A 273 -14.29 -12.08 -15.38
CA ALA A 273 -15.35 -13.06 -15.52
C ALA A 273 -14.99 -14.13 -16.57
N ARG A 274 -14.47 -13.72 -17.74
CA ARG A 274 -14.01 -14.61 -18.81
C ARG A 274 -12.86 -15.52 -18.35
N HIS A 275 -11.86 -14.94 -17.67
CA HIS A 275 -10.72 -15.70 -17.13
C HIS A 275 -11.18 -16.81 -16.18
N HIS A 276 -12.15 -16.51 -15.34
CA HIS A 276 -12.76 -17.46 -14.40
C HIS A 276 -13.93 -18.26 -15.02
N ARG A 277 -14.07 -18.27 -16.36
CA ARG A 277 -15.10 -19.02 -17.09
C ARG A 277 -16.53 -18.72 -16.62
N PHE A 278 -16.79 -17.50 -16.21
CA PHE A 278 -18.09 -17.02 -15.70
C PHE A 278 -18.64 -17.84 -14.51
N ARG A 279 -17.77 -18.49 -13.74
CA ARG A 279 -18.20 -19.27 -12.56
C ARG A 279 -18.82 -18.36 -11.52
N ALA A 280 -19.94 -18.78 -10.91
CA ALA A 280 -20.65 -18.01 -9.89
C ALA A 280 -19.77 -17.61 -8.71
N ALA A 281 -18.85 -18.47 -8.28
CA ALA A 281 -17.88 -18.17 -7.21
C ALA A 281 -16.95 -16.98 -7.50
N ALA A 282 -16.71 -16.65 -8.78
CA ALA A 282 -15.92 -15.47 -9.17
C ALA A 282 -16.80 -14.27 -9.50
N VAL A 283 -17.92 -14.48 -10.19
CA VAL A 283 -18.84 -13.41 -10.62
C VAL A 283 -19.67 -12.87 -9.46
N GLY A 284 -20.07 -13.72 -8.51
CA GLY A 284 -20.88 -13.32 -7.35
C GLY A 284 -20.26 -12.20 -6.52
N PRO A 285 -19.00 -12.36 -6.01
CA PRO A 285 -18.31 -11.29 -5.29
C PRO A 285 -18.17 -10.01 -6.14
N MET A 286 -17.89 -10.13 -7.43
CA MET A 286 -17.79 -9.00 -8.35
C MET A 286 -19.11 -8.20 -8.45
N LEU A 287 -20.25 -8.88 -8.66
CA LEU A 287 -21.56 -8.24 -8.72
C LEU A 287 -21.96 -7.62 -7.38
N ARG A 288 -21.66 -8.27 -6.26
CA ARG A 288 -21.84 -7.68 -4.93
C ARG A 288 -21.03 -6.40 -4.77
N GLY A 289 -19.74 -6.43 -5.14
CA GLY A 289 -18.89 -5.24 -5.10
C GLY A 289 -19.45 -4.08 -5.91
N LEU A 290 -19.95 -4.33 -7.12
CA LEU A 290 -20.63 -3.31 -7.95
C LEU A 290 -21.86 -2.73 -7.24
N ARG A 291 -22.75 -3.60 -6.75
CA ARG A 291 -23.96 -3.20 -6.01
C ARG A 291 -23.63 -2.37 -4.78
N ASP A 292 -22.70 -2.84 -3.97
CA ASP A 292 -22.36 -2.21 -2.68
C ASP A 292 -21.62 -0.88 -2.88
N GLY A 293 -20.76 -0.78 -3.90
CA GLY A 293 -20.12 0.47 -4.30
C GLY A 293 -21.12 1.52 -4.78
N LEU A 294 -22.10 1.12 -5.60
CA LEU A 294 -23.20 1.99 -6.04
C LEU A 294 -24.13 2.37 -4.88
N ALA A 295 -24.37 1.48 -3.94
CA ALA A 295 -25.19 1.75 -2.76
C ALA A 295 -24.44 2.52 -1.65
N GLY A 296 -23.11 2.66 -1.75
CA GLY A 296 -22.26 3.27 -0.71
C GLY A 296 -22.07 2.40 0.52
N ARG A 297 -22.22 1.09 0.40
CA ARG A 297 -22.01 0.13 1.49
C ARG A 297 -20.55 -0.27 1.55
N LEU A 298 -19.88 0.07 2.64
CA LEU A 298 -18.46 -0.20 2.89
C LEU A 298 -18.28 -1.13 4.11
N GLY A 299 -17.05 -1.32 4.53
CA GLY A 299 -16.70 -2.16 5.67
C GLY A 299 -16.25 -3.57 5.29
N VAL A 300 -16.27 -4.48 6.24
CA VAL A 300 -15.85 -5.87 6.05
C VAL A 300 -16.76 -6.55 5.02
N PRO A 301 -16.21 -7.17 3.96
CA PRO A 301 -17.03 -7.90 2.99
C PRO A 301 -17.73 -9.08 3.66
N PRO A 302 -19.02 -9.36 3.35
CA PRO A 302 -19.75 -10.48 3.98
C PRO A 302 -19.14 -11.86 3.69
N ASP A 303 -18.41 -11.97 2.60
CA ASP A 303 -17.68 -13.19 2.24
C ASP A 303 -16.26 -13.20 2.76
N GLY A 304 -15.90 -12.38 3.73
CA GLY A 304 -14.56 -12.27 4.34
C GLY A 304 -13.39 -12.94 3.60
N PRO A 305 -12.13 -12.66 3.84
CA PRO A 305 -11.11 -13.53 3.31
C PRO A 305 -11.39 -14.94 3.86
N PRO A 306 -11.33 -15.99 3.03
CA PRO A 306 -11.46 -17.35 3.54
C PRO A 306 -10.45 -17.54 4.67
N SER A 307 -10.93 -18.03 5.79
CA SER A 307 -10.16 -18.44 6.98
C SER A 307 -8.97 -19.31 6.59
#